data_52a5768ebe6fab9a1f71a99cdf249ed1
#
_entry.id   52a5768ebe6fab9a1f71a99cdf249ed1
#
_cell.length_a   1.000
_cell.length_b   1.000
_cell.length_c   1.000
_cell.angle_alpha   90.00
_cell.angle_beta   90.00
_cell.angle_gamma   90.00
#
_symmetry.space_group_name_H-M   'P 1'
#
loop_
_entity.id
_entity.type
_entity.pdbx_description
1 polymer ?
#
loop_
_entity_poly.entity_id
_entity_poly.type
_entity_poly.pdbx_seq_one_letter_code
_entity_poly.pdbx_strand_id
1 'polypeptide(L)'
;VIVRAALPKKQAPRRIVHDSRELQNAVAAGIQESRAGQVMVQQSLAGLKEIEVLVMRDSSGTMMNLAMVENLDPIGIHAGDSVAVTPAQTLMDREIQDIRNVAFAITRRLRIVGVNHVQFALDQEHQRFYVIKNSPYFDRIASFVEVATGYPVATVCGHLYAGQLLRNIKLGPNYSRHLALTEPVMDRTAVRLPTFPIESLPGQRWELQTEKQSVGSVIGIGRSFLEAIIKGAAAYYTPTNEQIIKAIATFSDDRLDERLIHPRPHRLLTLLEALARGYSSDELTELTKIDRYYFDQLKRGTDLVRRLNENQGSLDILREAKYWGLSDDQIAQSWAISPQKVADLREENQLHRVYKEVDPSAGEFDEHPHRFYATFETENESDATAGPRA
;
A
#
# COMPACT_ATOMS: atom_id res chain seq x y z
N VAL A 1 12.91 18.98 14.92
CA VAL A 1 13.29 17.73 15.62
C VAL A 1 12.09 17.08 16.27
N ILE A 2 12.23 15.81 16.69
CA ILE A 2 11.20 15.06 17.42
C ILE A 2 11.72 14.78 18.82
N VAL A 3 10.91 15.11 19.85
CA VAL A 3 11.20 14.81 21.25
C VAL A 3 10.22 13.75 21.75
N ARG A 4 10.75 12.72 22.41
CA ARG A 4 9.95 11.68 23.07
C ARG A 4 10.53 11.29 24.41
N ALA A 5 9.67 10.93 25.37
CA ALA A 5 10.10 10.37 26.65
C ALA A 5 10.81 9.03 26.42
N ALA A 6 11.97 8.82 27.03
CA ALA A 6 12.59 7.51 27.13
C ALA A 6 11.89 6.71 28.25
N LEU A 7 11.48 5.47 27.97
CA LEU A 7 10.72 4.64 28.91
C LEU A 7 9.49 5.38 29.49
N PRO A 8 8.46 5.67 28.68
CA PRO A 8 7.33 6.47 29.13
C PRO A 8 6.53 5.76 30.24
N LYS A 9 6.02 6.52 31.20
CA LYS A 9 5.17 6.03 32.30
C LYS A 9 3.80 5.54 31.82
N LYS A 10 3.30 6.20 30.76
CA LYS A 10 2.08 5.90 30.01
C LYS A 10 2.39 6.12 28.55
N GLN A 11 1.43 5.86 27.67
CA GLN A 11 1.55 6.26 26.28
C GLN A 11 1.81 7.78 26.21
N ALA A 12 3.03 8.17 25.84
CA ALA A 12 3.45 9.55 25.77
C ALA A 12 3.58 9.99 24.30
N PRO A 13 3.08 11.18 23.95
CA PRO A 13 3.12 11.66 22.58
C PRO A 13 4.56 11.92 22.11
N ARG A 14 4.79 11.74 20.83
CA ARG A 14 5.96 12.27 20.14
C ARG A 14 5.67 13.73 19.80
N ARG A 15 6.58 14.64 20.17
CA ARG A 15 6.42 16.07 19.93
C ARG A 15 7.32 16.50 18.80
N ILE A 16 6.73 16.98 17.72
CA ILE A 16 7.47 17.65 16.65
C ILE A 16 7.74 19.07 17.13
N VAL A 17 8.97 19.54 16.95
CA VAL A 17 9.47 20.78 17.49
C VAL A 17 10.21 21.55 16.40
N HIS A 18 9.84 22.81 16.21
CA HIS A 18 10.35 23.64 15.13
C HIS A 18 11.34 24.72 15.61
N ASP A 19 11.26 25.14 16.86
CA ASP A 19 12.12 26.17 17.43
C ASP A 19 12.69 25.79 18.81
N SER A 20 13.59 26.62 19.33
CA SER A 20 14.27 26.39 20.59
C SER A 20 13.34 26.48 21.82
N ARG A 21 12.28 27.27 21.77
CA ARG A 21 11.31 27.42 22.87
C ARG A 21 10.42 26.19 22.98
N GLU A 22 9.93 25.72 21.83
CA GLU A 22 9.18 24.47 21.75
C GLU A 22 10.05 23.29 22.21
N LEU A 23 11.35 23.28 21.85
CA LEU A 23 12.29 22.24 22.28
C LEU A 23 12.41 22.18 23.80
N GLN A 24 12.59 23.33 24.46
CA GLN A 24 12.68 23.41 25.94
C GLN A 24 11.40 22.85 26.58
N ASN A 25 10.23 23.26 26.10
CA ASN A 25 8.95 22.81 26.64
C ASN A 25 8.74 21.30 26.40
N ALA A 26 9.05 20.80 25.22
CA ALA A 26 8.93 19.39 24.89
C ALA A 26 9.88 18.50 25.70
N VAL A 27 11.11 18.96 25.94
CA VAL A 27 12.10 18.26 26.77
C VAL A 27 11.62 18.22 28.23
N ALA A 28 11.18 19.37 28.78
CA ALA A 28 10.68 19.43 30.16
C ALA A 28 9.49 18.49 30.40
N ALA A 29 8.51 18.50 29.47
CA ALA A 29 7.37 17.61 29.55
C ALA A 29 7.79 16.12 29.40
N GLY A 30 8.67 15.82 28.46
CA GLY A 30 9.15 14.46 28.22
C GLY A 30 9.93 13.88 29.42
N ILE A 31 10.71 14.69 30.09
CA ILE A 31 11.40 14.28 31.35
C ILE A 31 10.39 13.88 32.43
N GLN A 32 9.33 14.63 32.61
CA GLN A 32 8.28 14.33 33.59
C GLN A 32 7.52 13.03 33.22
N GLU A 33 7.29 12.80 31.95
CA GLU A 33 6.61 11.60 31.42
C GLU A 33 7.49 10.36 31.45
N SER A 34 8.79 10.49 31.53
CA SER A 34 9.76 9.39 31.51
C SER A 34 9.92 8.76 32.89
N ARG A 35 9.96 7.41 32.95
CA ARG A 35 10.36 6.67 34.17
C ARG A 35 11.83 6.85 34.50
N ALA A 36 12.66 7.03 33.49
CA ALA A 36 14.10 7.22 33.62
C ALA A 36 14.50 8.69 33.77
N GLY A 37 13.56 9.66 33.70
CA GLY A 37 13.87 11.08 33.68
C GLY A 37 14.69 11.53 32.48
N GLN A 38 14.55 10.82 31.37
CA GLN A 38 15.32 11.05 30.12
C GLN A 38 14.40 11.23 28.94
N VAL A 39 14.85 11.99 27.95
CA VAL A 39 14.19 12.16 26.65
C VAL A 39 15.14 11.77 25.54
N MET A 40 14.56 11.35 24.44
CA MET A 40 15.26 11.15 23.18
C MET A 40 14.90 12.30 22.26
N VAL A 41 15.92 12.99 21.74
CA VAL A 41 15.79 14.02 20.70
C VAL A 41 16.31 13.43 19.40
N GLN A 42 15.49 13.42 18.37
CA GLN A 42 15.78 12.81 17.08
C GLN A 42 15.59 13.84 15.97
N GLN A 43 16.35 13.68 14.87
CA GLN A 43 16.07 14.41 13.64
C GLN A 43 14.67 14.04 13.15
N SER A 44 13.89 15.04 12.72
CA SER A 44 12.64 14.80 12.00
C SER A 44 12.96 14.34 10.57
N LEU A 45 12.33 13.26 10.18
CA LEU A 45 12.36 12.73 8.80
C LEU A 45 11.01 12.96 8.12
N ALA A 46 10.14 13.79 8.72
CA ALA A 46 8.82 14.10 8.17
C ALA A 46 8.95 14.68 6.75
N GLY A 47 8.09 14.24 5.87
CA GLY A 47 8.08 14.65 4.45
C GLY A 47 8.98 13.81 3.54
N LEU A 48 9.85 12.95 4.07
CA LEU A 48 10.63 12.01 3.26
C LEU A 48 9.79 10.81 2.84
N LYS A 49 10.14 10.19 1.72
CA LYS A 49 9.47 9.00 1.20
C LYS A 49 9.67 7.79 2.11
N GLU A 50 8.61 7.02 2.37
CA GLU A 50 8.69 5.83 3.21
C GLU A 50 8.73 4.56 2.36
N ILE A 51 9.78 3.74 2.56
CA ILE A 51 9.99 2.47 1.88
C ILE A 51 10.11 1.35 2.91
N GLU A 52 9.42 0.26 2.66
CA GLU A 52 9.43 -0.93 3.51
C GLU A 52 10.01 -2.11 2.72
N VAL A 53 10.97 -2.82 3.29
CA VAL A 53 11.62 -3.99 2.66
C VAL A 53 11.38 -5.21 3.51
N LEU A 54 10.90 -6.28 2.89
CA LEU A 54 10.72 -7.56 3.55
C LEU A 54 11.80 -8.54 3.11
N VAL A 55 12.70 -8.88 4.02
CA VAL A 55 13.79 -9.85 3.81
C VAL A 55 13.44 -11.16 4.49
N MET A 56 13.78 -12.27 3.87
CA MET A 56 13.76 -13.61 4.47
C MET A 56 15.17 -14.17 4.59
N ARG A 57 15.48 -14.82 5.73
CA ARG A 57 16.80 -15.41 5.98
C ARG A 57 16.67 -16.73 6.73
N ASP A 58 17.46 -17.74 6.32
CA ASP A 58 17.61 -18.99 7.04
C ASP A 58 18.80 -19.02 8.03
N SER A 59 18.91 -20.07 8.81
CA SER A 59 19.97 -20.24 9.81
C SER A 59 21.37 -20.40 9.19
N SER A 60 21.48 -20.82 7.92
CA SER A 60 22.77 -20.92 7.21
C SER A 60 23.27 -19.56 6.71
N GLY A 61 22.42 -18.54 6.72
CA GLY A 61 22.74 -17.19 6.27
C GLY A 61 22.27 -16.87 4.85
N THR A 62 21.61 -17.80 4.18
CA THR A 62 20.96 -17.54 2.89
C THR A 62 19.84 -16.52 3.06
N MET A 63 19.79 -15.51 2.21
CA MET A 63 18.82 -14.43 2.28
C MET A 63 18.22 -14.13 0.91
N MET A 64 16.99 -13.62 0.93
CA MET A 64 16.31 -13.15 -0.26
C MET A 64 15.43 -11.94 0.08
N ASN A 65 15.19 -11.08 -0.91
CA ASN A 65 14.21 -10.01 -0.82
C ASN A 65 12.85 -10.56 -1.27
N LEU A 66 11.84 -10.46 -0.41
CA LEU A 66 10.49 -10.91 -0.77
C LEU A 66 9.70 -9.83 -1.52
N ALA A 67 9.86 -8.59 -1.11
CA ALA A 67 9.29 -7.43 -1.79
C ALA A 67 9.85 -6.12 -1.23
N MET A 68 9.72 -5.08 -2.04
CA MET A 68 9.87 -3.69 -1.65
C MET A 68 8.52 -3.00 -1.79
N VAL A 69 8.07 -2.38 -0.70
CA VAL A 69 6.78 -1.72 -0.60
C VAL A 69 7.00 -0.22 -0.45
N GLU A 70 6.30 0.58 -1.22
CA GLU A 70 6.33 2.03 -1.15
C GLU A 70 5.02 2.52 -0.52
N ASN A 71 5.10 3.44 0.44
CA ASN A 71 3.94 4.13 1.00
C ASN A 71 3.70 5.43 0.23
N LEU A 72 2.44 5.73 -0.11
CA LEU A 72 2.10 6.96 -0.82
C LEU A 72 2.38 8.18 0.04
N ASP A 73 1.88 8.16 1.28
CA ASP A 73 2.08 9.27 2.20
C ASP A 73 3.52 9.28 2.73
N PRO A 74 4.11 10.46 2.87
CA PRO A 74 5.46 10.60 3.40
C PRO A 74 5.53 10.26 4.89
N ILE A 75 6.77 10.14 5.39
CA ILE A 75 7.04 10.01 6.83
C ILE A 75 6.35 11.14 7.60
N GLY A 76 5.66 10.78 8.66
CA GLY A 76 4.81 11.65 9.48
C GLY A 76 3.45 11.02 9.71
N ILE A 77 2.97 10.25 8.73
CA ILE A 77 1.80 9.39 8.83
C ILE A 77 2.28 7.96 9.10
N HIS A 78 1.55 7.22 9.94
CA HIS A 78 1.91 5.82 10.20
C HIS A 78 1.73 4.98 8.93
N ALA A 79 2.75 4.21 8.52
CA ALA A 79 2.73 3.38 7.30
C ALA A 79 1.48 2.47 7.19
N GLY A 80 0.87 2.08 8.33
CA GLY A 80 -0.38 1.35 8.38
C GLY A 80 -1.61 2.13 7.92
N ASP A 81 -1.53 3.43 7.98
CA ASP A 81 -2.62 4.38 7.67
C ASP A 81 -2.45 5.02 6.29
N SER A 82 -1.31 4.78 5.63
CA SER A 82 -1.05 5.15 4.24
C SER A 82 -1.48 4.05 3.26
N VAL A 83 -1.74 4.45 2.03
CA VAL A 83 -1.84 3.54 0.90
C VAL A 83 -0.44 2.99 0.61
N ALA A 84 -0.31 1.67 0.53
CA ALA A 84 0.96 1.01 0.23
C ALA A 84 0.89 0.27 -1.10
N VAL A 85 1.97 0.29 -1.87
CA VAL A 85 2.05 -0.33 -3.20
C VAL A 85 3.30 -1.21 -3.31
N THR A 86 3.16 -2.33 -3.99
CA THR A 86 4.27 -3.22 -4.35
C THR A 86 4.07 -3.77 -5.76
N PRO A 87 5.14 -3.86 -6.58
CA PRO A 87 6.49 -3.35 -6.35
C PRO A 87 6.51 -1.82 -6.20
N ALA A 88 7.57 -1.27 -5.61
CA ALA A 88 7.78 0.18 -5.52
C ALA A 88 7.78 0.81 -6.92
N GLN A 89 7.09 1.95 -7.06
CA GLN A 89 6.78 2.53 -8.37
C GLN A 89 7.71 3.68 -8.76
N THR A 90 8.30 4.37 -7.79
CA THR A 90 8.97 5.66 -8.02
C THR A 90 10.46 5.64 -7.65
N LEU A 91 11.01 4.47 -7.40
CA LEU A 91 12.42 4.29 -7.06
C LEU A 91 13.28 4.04 -8.31
N MET A 92 14.46 4.64 -8.33
CA MET A 92 15.51 4.29 -9.29
C MET A 92 16.17 2.96 -8.93
N ASP A 93 16.70 2.24 -9.92
CA ASP A 93 17.37 0.96 -9.70
C ASP A 93 18.48 1.05 -8.64
N ARG A 94 19.29 2.11 -8.67
CA ARG A 94 20.33 2.35 -7.66
C ARG A 94 19.74 2.42 -6.24
N GLU A 95 18.64 3.13 -6.05
CA GLU A 95 17.98 3.26 -4.75
C GLU A 95 17.47 1.90 -4.26
N ILE A 96 16.87 1.12 -5.17
CA ILE A 96 16.42 -0.26 -4.89
C ILE A 96 17.57 -1.12 -4.40
N GLN A 97 18.70 -1.11 -5.11
CA GLN A 97 19.86 -1.92 -4.76
C GLN A 97 20.51 -1.49 -3.44
N ASP A 98 20.69 -0.19 -3.23
CA ASP A 98 21.29 0.35 -2.01
C ASP A 98 20.45 0.03 -0.78
N ILE A 99 19.15 0.26 -0.83
CA ILE A 99 18.19 -0.04 0.26
C ILE A 99 18.14 -1.55 0.54
N ARG A 100 18.08 -2.39 -0.50
CA ARG A 100 18.14 -3.85 -0.40
C ARG A 100 19.41 -4.32 0.31
N ASN A 101 20.56 -3.79 -0.11
CA ASN A 101 21.86 -4.16 0.46
C ASN A 101 21.94 -3.82 1.96
N VAL A 102 21.42 -2.67 2.36
CA VAL A 102 21.38 -2.28 3.78
C VAL A 102 20.39 -3.14 4.56
N ALA A 103 19.21 -3.46 4.02
CA ALA A 103 18.26 -4.38 4.66
C ALA A 103 18.90 -5.77 4.88
N PHE A 104 19.66 -6.27 3.90
CA PHE A 104 20.42 -7.54 4.03
C PHE A 104 21.53 -7.44 5.09
N ALA A 105 22.28 -6.33 5.11
CA ALA A 105 23.33 -6.12 6.11
C ALA A 105 22.78 -6.09 7.53
N ILE A 106 21.64 -5.42 7.76
CA ILE A 106 20.94 -5.37 9.06
C ILE A 106 20.50 -6.78 9.45
N THR A 107 19.81 -7.50 8.55
CA THR A 107 19.29 -8.85 8.80
C THR A 107 20.41 -9.83 9.14
N ARG A 108 21.54 -9.73 8.41
CA ARG A 108 22.75 -10.54 8.68
C ARG A 108 23.38 -10.19 10.03
N ARG A 109 23.56 -8.91 10.30
CA ARG A 109 24.21 -8.41 11.53
C ARG A 109 23.46 -8.79 12.80
N LEU A 110 22.12 -8.76 12.72
CA LEU A 110 21.23 -9.14 13.80
C LEU A 110 20.99 -10.66 13.86
N ARG A 111 21.50 -11.43 12.92
CA ARG A 111 21.34 -12.91 12.82
C ARG A 111 19.87 -13.35 12.83
N ILE A 112 18.99 -12.56 12.25
CA ILE A 112 17.55 -12.86 12.21
C ILE A 112 17.35 -14.11 11.35
N VAL A 113 16.48 -15.04 11.81
CA VAL A 113 15.97 -16.19 11.06
C VAL A 113 14.48 -16.01 10.86
N GLY A 114 13.97 -16.30 9.68
CA GLY A 114 12.61 -15.99 9.26
C GLY A 114 12.55 -14.66 8.53
N VAL A 115 11.46 -13.92 8.67
CA VAL A 115 11.29 -12.61 8.05
C VAL A 115 11.89 -11.50 8.88
N ASN A 116 12.36 -10.48 8.19
CA ASN A 116 12.77 -9.20 8.76
C ASN A 116 12.19 -8.05 7.93
N HIS A 117 11.35 -7.26 8.53
CA HIS A 117 10.77 -6.07 7.93
C HIS A 117 11.60 -4.85 8.35
N VAL A 118 12.16 -4.13 7.38
CA VAL A 118 12.98 -2.94 7.59
C VAL A 118 12.30 -1.74 6.93
N GLN A 119 12.09 -0.66 7.69
CA GLN A 119 11.52 0.60 7.20
C GLN A 119 12.62 1.64 7.00
N PHE A 120 12.54 2.34 5.88
CA PHE A 120 13.47 3.37 5.46
C PHE A 120 12.74 4.69 5.18
N ALA A 121 13.40 5.80 5.51
CA ALA A 121 13.07 7.12 4.98
C ALA A 121 14.07 7.44 3.86
N LEU A 122 13.57 7.75 2.68
CA LEU A 122 14.37 8.07 1.50
C LEU A 122 14.27 9.56 1.20
N ASP A 123 15.42 10.23 1.19
CA ASP A 123 15.64 11.59 0.73
C ASP A 123 16.24 11.53 -0.68
N GLN A 124 15.37 11.57 -1.69
CA GLN A 124 15.81 11.47 -3.10
C GLN A 124 16.57 12.71 -3.55
N GLU A 125 16.26 13.89 -3.02
CA GLU A 125 16.94 15.14 -3.35
C GLU A 125 18.44 15.09 -2.98
N HIS A 126 18.74 14.58 -1.77
CA HIS A 126 20.11 14.47 -1.27
C HIS A 126 20.73 13.09 -1.48
N GLN A 127 20.04 12.17 -2.16
CA GLN A 127 20.47 10.78 -2.37
C GLN A 127 20.88 10.07 -1.07
N ARG A 128 20.07 10.21 -0.04
CA ARG A 128 20.29 9.63 1.30
C ARG A 128 19.07 8.83 1.75
N PHE A 129 19.32 7.85 2.59
CA PHE A 129 18.24 7.16 3.27
C PHE A 129 18.61 6.88 4.72
N TYR A 130 17.59 6.70 5.54
CA TYR A 130 17.70 6.47 6.96
C TYR A 130 16.91 5.22 7.34
N VAL A 131 17.46 4.40 8.24
CA VAL A 131 16.72 3.26 8.80
C VAL A 131 15.85 3.77 9.93
N ILE A 132 14.53 3.59 9.81
CA ILE A 132 13.56 4.06 10.82
C ILE A 132 13.26 2.97 11.84
N LYS A 133 13.03 1.74 11.34
CA LYS A 133 12.56 0.63 12.16
C LYS A 133 13.00 -0.70 11.59
N ASN A 134 13.18 -1.68 12.48
CA ASN A 134 13.41 -3.07 12.14
C ASN A 134 12.47 -3.95 12.96
N SER A 135 11.76 -4.87 12.30
CA SER A 135 10.76 -5.76 12.92
C SER A 135 11.04 -7.21 12.48
N PRO A 136 11.68 -8.03 13.35
CA PRO A 136 12.10 -9.37 13.00
C PRO A 136 10.99 -10.41 13.23
N TYR A 137 9.79 -10.16 12.76
CA TYR A 137 8.64 -11.05 12.91
C TYR A 137 7.64 -10.88 11.79
N PHE A 138 6.79 -11.90 11.61
CA PHE A 138 5.69 -11.84 10.66
C PHE A 138 4.68 -10.76 11.11
N ASP A 139 4.53 -9.73 10.30
CA ASP A 139 3.67 -8.59 10.58
C ASP A 139 2.70 -8.29 9.42
N ARG A 140 2.05 -7.15 9.47
CA ARG A 140 1.12 -6.67 8.45
C ARG A 140 1.75 -6.60 7.05
N ILE A 141 3.01 -6.20 6.94
CA ILE A 141 3.71 -6.12 5.65
C ILE A 141 3.99 -7.53 5.11
N ALA A 142 4.40 -8.45 5.96
CA ALA A 142 4.60 -9.84 5.56
C ALA A 142 3.30 -10.45 5.00
N SER A 143 2.15 -10.19 5.65
CA SER A 143 0.84 -10.62 5.16
C SER A 143 0.45 -9.96 3.82
N PHE A 144 0.72 -8.67 3.66
CA PHE A 144 0.47 -7.97 2.39
C PHE A 144 1.34 -8.52 1.26
N VAL A 145 2.63 -8.71 1.51
CA VAL A 145 3.58 -9.28 0.54
C VAL A 145 3.19 -10.70 0.13
N GLU A 146 2.74 -11.54 1.08
CA GLU A 146 2.24 -12.89 0.77
C GLU A 146 1.05 -12.84 -0.21
N VAL A 147 0.10 -11.92 0.00
CA VAL A 147 -1.04 -11.74 -0.90
C VAL A 147 -0.61 -11.22 -2.27
N ALA A 148 0.31 -10.26 -2.30
CA ALA A 148 0.74 -9.57 -3.51
C ALA A 148 1.61 -10.44 -4.41
N THR A 149 2.52 -11.22 -3.81
CA THR A 149 3.50 -12.02 -4.55
C THR A 149 3.04 -13.45 -4.85
N GLY A 150 2.06 -13.97 -4.09
CA GLY A 150 1.73 -15.39 -4.12
C GLY A 150 2.73 -16.27 -3.36
N TYR A 151 3.85 -15.73 -2.90
CA TYR A 151 4.84 -16.48 -2.14
C TYR A 151 4.33 -16.79 -0.72
N PRO A 152 4.32 -18.06 -0.26
CA PRO A 152 3.72 -18.45 1.03
C PRO A 152 4.62 -18.11 2.23
N VAL A 153 4.72 -16.81 2.53
CA VAL A 153 5.64 -16.25 3.55
C VAL A 153 5.44 -16.90 4.91
N ALA A 154 4.19 -17.03 5.36
CA ALA A 154 3.87 -17.59 6.68
C ALA A 154 4.30 -19.06 6.79
N THR A 155 4.02 -19.87 5.77
CA THR A 155 4.38 -21.28 5.72
C THR A 155 5.90 -21.46 5.74
N VAL A 156 6.62 -20.71 4.91
CA VAL A 156 8.08 -20.77 4.86
C VAL A 156 8.71 -20.32 6.18
N CYS A 157 8.18 -19.26 6.82
CA CYS A 157 8.61 -18.84 8.16
C CYS A 157 8.47 -19.98 9.19
N GLY A 158 7.36 -20.71 9.17
CA GLY A 158 7.14 -21.86 10.05
C GLY A 158 8.23 -22.95 9.88
N HIS A 159 8.58 -23.28 8.64
CA HIS A 159 9.66 -24.21 8.34
C HIS A 159 11.04 -23.70 8.79
N LEU A 160 11.32 -22.42 8.60
CA LEU A 160 12.58 -21.80 9.05
C LEU A 160 12.71 -21.82 10.57
N TYR A 161 11.63 -21.54 11.31
CA TYR A 161 11.62 -21.63 12.77
C TYR A 161 11.73 -23.06 13.28
N ALA A 162 11.29 -24.06 12.49
CA ALA A 162 11.55 -25.47 12.74
C ALA A 162 12.98 -25.93 12.39
N GLY A 163 13.86 -25.02 11.94
CA GLY A 163 15.27 -25.30 11.65
C GLY A 163 15.56 -25.75 10.22
N GLN A 164 14.57 -25.74 9.32
CA GLN A 164 14.82 -26.05 7.92
C GLN A 164 15.56 -24.91 7.20
N LEU A 165 16.22 -25.21 6.10
CA LEU A 165 16.92 -24.23 5.29
C LEU A 165 16.11 -23.92 4.02
N LEU A 166 16.14 -22.67 3.54
CA LEU A 166 15.42 -22.22 2.34
C LEU A 166 15.61 -23.15 1.15
N ARG A 167 16.84 -23.62 0.94
CA ARG A 167 17.18 -24.55 -0.14
C ARG A 167 16.54 -25.94 -0.06
N ASN A 168 15.96 -26.29 1.08
CA ASN A 168 15.34 -27.61 1.33
C ASN A 168 13.82 -27.55 1.45
N ILE A 169 13.24 -26.32 1.53
CA ILE A 169 11.81 -26.13 1.69
C ILE A 169 11.19 -26.07 0.29
N LYS A 170 10.23 -26.96 0.02
CA LYS A 170 9.38 -26.93 -1.16
C LYS A 170 8.16 -26.06 -0.86
N LEU A 171 7.77 -25.19 -1.79
CA LEU A 171 6.65 -24.25 -1.58
C LEU A 171 5.28 -24.94 -1.54
N GLY A 172 5.19 -26.18 -1.98
CA GLY A 172 3.95 -26.97 -1.96
C GLY A 172 3.61 -27.60 -3.31
N PRO A 173 2.54 -28.38 -3.40
CA PRO A 173 2.22 -29.13 -4.62
C PRO A 173 1.89 -28.25 -5.82
N ASN A 174 1.45 -27.02 -5.58
CA ASN A 174 1.08 -26.05 -6.62
C ASN A 174 2.27 -25.23 -7.14
N TYR A 175 3.43 -25.39 -6.51
CA TYR A 175 4.69 -24.74 -6.89
C TYR A 175 5.69 -25.82 -7.32
N SER A 176 5.38 -26.53 -8.40
CA SER A 176 5.85 -27.88 -8.74
C SER A 176 7.35 -28.14 -8.68
N ARG A 177 8.21 -27.15 -8.71
CA ARG A 177 9.66 -27.33 -8.66
C ARG A 177 10.40 -26.28 -7.84
N HIS A 178 9.70 -25.25 -7.34
CA HIS A 178 10.38 -24.16 -6.65
C HIS A 178 10.64 -24.49 -5.21
N LEU A 179 11.87 -24.27 -4.87
CA LEU A 179 12.32 -24.18 -3.49
C LEU A 179 11.99 -22.78 -2.97
N ALA A 180 11.79 -22.69 -1.67
CA ALA A 180 11.57 -21.41 -0.99
C ALA A 180 12.73 -20.40 -1.16
N LEU A 181 13.81 -20.78 -1.83
CA LEU A 181 14.96 -19.95 -2.15
C LEU A 181 14.73 -19.04 -3.36
N THR A 182 13.67 -19.22 -4.14
CA THR A 182 13.38 -18.39 -5.32
C THR A 182 12.82 -17.04 -4.89
N GLU A 183 13.51 -15.98 -5.24
CA GLU A 183 13.08 -14.61 -4.95
C GLU A 183 11.85 -14.25 -5.78
N PRO A 184 10.75 -13.76 -5.18
CA PRO A 184 9.54 -13.46 -5.94
C PRO A 184 9.75 -12.37 -7.00
N VAL A 185 9.19 -12.58 -8.17
CA VAL A 185 9.08 -11.61 -9.26
C VAL A 185 7.60 -11.34 -9.53
N MET A 186 7.24 -10.10 -9.82
CA MET A 186 5.86 -9.69 -10.04
C MET A 186 5.70 -9.03 -11.41
N ASP A 187 4.71 -9.49 -12.16
CA ASP A 187 4.21 -8.89 -13.43
C ASP A 187 2.98 -8.01 -13.22
N ARG A 188 2.59 -7.79 -11.99
CA ARG A 188 1.41 -7.09 -11.52
C ARG A 188 1.75 -6.10 -10.41
N THR A 189 0.79 -5.24 -10.12
CA THR A 189 0.86 -4.30 -9.00
C THR A 189 -0.20 -4.65 -7.96
N ALA A 190 0.17 -4.64 -6.69
CA ALA A 190 -0.77 -4.76 -5.58
C ALA A 190 -0.77 -3.47 -4.76
N VAL A 191 -1.96 -3.01 -4.41
CA VAL A 191 -2.18 -1.81 -3.58
C VAL A 191 -2.97 -2.20 -2.34
N ARG A 192 -2.51 -1.75 -1.18
CA ARG A 192 -3.19 -1.93 0.10
C ARG A 192 -3.76 -0.59 0.57
N LEU A 193 -5.07 -0.52 0.72
CA LEU A 193 -5.78 0.66 1.23
C LEU A 193 -6.17 0.43 2.69
N PRO A 194 -5.83 1.34 3.63
CA PRO A 194 -6.22 1.23 5.02
C PRO A 194 -7.72 1.47 5.20
N THR A 195 -8.35 0.75 6.14
CA THR A 195 -9.74 0.96 6.52
C THR A 195 -9.84 1.51 7.94
N PHE A 196 -10.75 2.47 8.14
CA PHE A 196 -10.91 3.19 9.41
C PHE A 196 -12.35 3.03 9.93
N PRO A 197 -12.56 2.52 11.16
CA PRO A 197 -13.87 2.47 11.77
C PRO A 197 -14.16 3.79 12.47
N ILE A 198 -14.48 4.84 11.73
CA ILE A 198 -14.51 6.22 12.21
C ILE A 198 -15.54 6.46 13.30
N GLU A 199 -16.62 5.70 13.33
CA GLU A 199 -17.78 5.97 14.21
C GLU A 199 -17.75 5.21 15.55
N SER A 200 -16.84 4.25 15.73
CA SER A 200 -16.99 3.26 16.80
C SER A 200 -15.93 3.30 17.91
N LEU A 201 -14.86 4.08 17.80
CA LEU A 201 -13.78 4.09 18.80
C LEU A 201 -13.68 5.43 19.56
N PRO A 202 -13.96 5.44 20.88
CA PRO A 202 -13.76 6.64 21.71
C PRO A 202 -12.32 7.10 21.71
N GLY A 203 -12.08 8.40 21.54
CA GLY A 203 -10.75 9.02 21.63
C GLY A 203 -9.90 8.98 20.37
N GLN A 204 -10.46 8.63 19.22
CA GLN A 204 -9.77 8.72 17.93
C GLN A 204 -9.35 10.16 17.61
N ARG A 205 -8.07 10.30 17.23
CA ARG A 205 -7.57 11.55 16.65
C ARG A 205 -8.05 11.63 15.20
N TRP A 206 -8.59 12.78 14.81
CA TRP A 206 -9.08 13.01 13.45
C TRP A 206 -7.95 13.16 12.42
N GLU A 207 -6.75 13.52 12.84
CA GLU A 207 -5.58 13.70 11.99
C GLU A 207 -4.70 12.44 12.02
N LEU A 208 -4.28 11.99 10.84
CA LEU A 208 -3.35 10.87 10.71
C LEU A 208 -1.95 11.33 11.13
N GLN A 209 -1.35 10.61 12.04
CA GLN A 209 -0.05 10.90 12.61
C GLN A 209 0.80 9.62 12.70
N THR A 210 1.86 9.66 13.47
CA THR A 210 2.79 8.52 13.66
C THR A 210 2.22 7.33 14.42
N GLU A 211 1.03 7.45 15.01
CA GLU A 211 0.31 6.37 15.69
C GLU A 211 -0.75 5.79 14.77
N LYS A 212 -0.78 4.46 14.66
CA LYS A 212 -1.72 3.75 13.80
C LYS A 212 -3.17 3.94 14.25
N GLN A 213 -4.04 4.33 13.31
CA GLN A 213 -5.48 4.51 13.53
C GLN A 213 -6.34 3.51 12.70
N SER A 214 -5.81 2.99 11.60
CA SER A 214 -6.51 1.99 10.78
C SER A 214 -6.68 0.67 11.54
N VAL A 215 -7.81 0.00 11.30
CA VAL A 215 -8.16 -1.29 11.94
C VAL A 215 -8.04 -2.47 10.99
N GLY A 216 -8.02 -2.22 9.68
CA GLY A 216 -7.92 -3.23 8.65
C GLY A 216 -7.39 -2.62 7.36
N SER A 217 -7.48 -3.39 6.29
CA SER A 217 -7.17 -2.93 4.94
C SER A 217 -7.86 -3.79 3.89
N VAL A 218 -8.07 -3.21 2.71
CA VAL A 218 -8.41 -3.94 1.49
C VAL A 218 -7.21 -3.96 0.55
N ILE A 219 -7.13 -4.98 -0.30
CA ILE A 219 -6.05 -5.14 -1.27
C ILE A 219 -6.66 -5.20 -2.65
N GLY A 220 -6.19 -4.33 -3.55
CA GLY A 220 -6.46 -4.38 -4.98
C GLY A 220 -5.25 -4.93 -5.72
N ILE A 221 -5.47 -5.79 -6.70
CA ILE A 221 -4.43 -6.34 -7.58
C ILE A 221 -4.83 -6.06 -9.01
N GLY A 222 -3.88 -5.58 -9.80
CA GLY A 222 -4.05 -5.28 -11.22
C GLY A 222 -2.71 -5.27 -11.95
N ARG A 223 -2.72 -5.05 -13.25
CA ARG A 223 -1.51 -4.95 -14.08
C ARG A 223 -0.72 -3.66 -13.84
N SER A 224 -1.39 -2.65 -13.28
CA SER A 224 -0.81 -1.35 -13.00
C SER A 224 -1.32 -0.79 -11.68
N PHE A 225 -0.65 0.23 -11.17
CA PHE A 225 -1.09 0.96 -9.98
C PHE A 225 -2.54 1.48 -10.15
N LEU A 226 -2.88 2.04 -11.31
CA LEU A 226 -4.22 2.61 -11.54
C LEU A 226 -5.31 1.53 -11.47
N GLU A 227 -5.12 0.39 -12.13
CA GLU A 227 -6.09 -0.70 -12.05
C GLU A 227 -6.20 -1.24 -10.62
N ALA A 228 -5.07 -1.45 -9.95
CA ALA A 228 -5.05 -1.98 -8.59
C ALA A 228 -5.75 -1.06 -7.60
N ILE A 229 -5.51 0.28 -7.68
CA ILE A 229 -6.13 1.23 -6.75
C ILE A 229 -7.63 1.41 -7.03
N ILE A 230 -8.07 1.41 -8.28
CA ILE A 230 -9.49 1.46 -8.65
C ILE A 230 -10.24 0.24 -8.09
N LYS A 231 -9.69 -0.96 -8.25
CA LYS A 231 -10.27 -2.19 -7.68
C LYS A 231 -10.30 -2.18 -6.16
N GLY A 232 -9.21 -1.74 -5.53
CA GLY A 232 -9.15 -1.57 -4.08
C GLY A 232 -10.17 -0.56 -3.58
N ALA A 233 -10.32 0.57 -4.27
CA ALA A 233 -11.31 1.59 -3.96
C ALA A 233 -12.74 1.08 -4.12
N ALA A 234 -13.03 0.27 -5.15
CA ALA A 234 -14.33 -0.36 -5.33
C ALA A 234 -14.69 -1.30 -4.17
N ALA A 235 -13.72 -2.09 -3.68
CA ALA A 235 -13.91 -2.95 -2.51
C ALA A 235 -14.03 -2.15 -1.19
N TYR A 236 -13.45 -0.95 -1.16
CA TYR A 236 -13.54 -0.02 -0.03
C TYR A 236 -14.87 0.77 -0.02
N TYR A 237 -15.57 0.84 -1.17
CA TYR A 237 -16.81 1.60 -1.29
C TYR A 237 -17.94 0.97 -0.49
N THR A 238 -18.40 1.68 0.54
CA THR A 238 -19.52 1.31 1.40
C THR A 238 -20.54 2.45 1.44
N PRO A 239 -21.79 2.24 1.85
CA PRO A 239 -22.77 3.32 2.04
C PRO A 239 -22.27 4.45 2.94
N THR A 240 -21.47 4.13 3.96
CA THR A 240 -20.83 5.15 4.82
C THR A 240 -19.86 6.02 4.05
N ASN A 241 -19.04 5.43 3.17
CA ASN A 241 -18.08 6.15 2.34
C ASN A 241 -18.77 7.04 1.31
N GLU A 242 -19.95 6.67 0.80
CA GLU A 242 -20.76 7.52 -0.07
C GLU A 242 -21.16 8.83 0.63
N GLN A 243 -21.56 8.76 1.90
CA GLN A 243 -21.87 9.97 2.68
C GLN A 243 -20.63 10.83 2.89
N ILE A 244 -19.46 10.22 3.08
CA ILE A 244 -18.19 10.94 3.22
C ILE A 244 -17.79 11.61 1.91
N ILE A 245 -17.93 10.94 0.77
CA ILE A 245 -17.68 11.53 -0.56
C ILE A 245 -18.57 12.76 -0.75
N LYS A 246 -19.88 12.64 -0.48
CA LYS A 246 -20.82 13.77 -0.58
C LYS A 246 -20.43 14.93 0.36
N ALA A 247 -19.98 14.62 1.56
CA ALA A 247 -19.54 15.64 2.53
C ALA A 247 -18.25 16.33 2.07
N ILE A 248 -17.27 15.61 1.52
CA ILE A 248 -16.02 16.19 1.00
C ILE A 248 -16.33 17.10 -0.20
N ALA A 249 -17.23 16.71 -1.08
CA ALA A 249 -17.65 17.53 -2.22
C ALA A 249 -18.24 18.88 -1.84
N THR A 250 -18.72 19.06 -0.60
CA THR A 250 -19.25 20.36 -0.09
C THR A 250 -18.17 21.24 0.57
N PHE A 251 -16.92 20.80 0.68
CA PHE A 251 -15.86 21.60 1.30
C PHE A 251 -15.54 22.84 0.44
N SER A 252 -15.26 23.98 1.10
CA SER A 252 -14.58 25.09 0.45
C SER A 252 -13.16 24.69 0.07
N ASP A 253 -12.53 25.41 -0.86
CA ASP A 253 -11.15 25.14 -1.27
C ASP A 253 -10.18 25.28 -0.08
N ASP A 254 -10.33 26.31 0.76
CA ASP A 254 -9.52 26.46 1.99
C ASP A 254 -9.62 25.24 2.91
N ARG A 255 -10.82 24.65 3.03
CA ARG A 255 -11.03 23.46 3.85
C ARG A 255 -10.46 22.21 3.19
N LEU A 256 -10.48 22.15 1.87
CA LEU A 256 -9.87 21.08 1.12
C LEU A 256 -8.34 21.12 1.28
N ASP A 257 -7.74 22.31 1.14
CA ASP A 257 -6.30 22.55 1.36
C ASP A 257 -5.87 22.16 2.79
N GLU A 258 -6.64 22.57 3.81
CA GLU A 258 -6.39 22.13 5.19
C GLU A 258 -6.34 20.59 5.30
N ARG A 259 -7.25 19.89 4.60
CA ARG A 259 -7.30 18.42 4.61
C ARG A 259 -6.20 17.75 3.79
N LEU A 260 -5.67 18.44 2.78
CA LEU A 260 -4.51 17.97 2.00
C LEU A 260 -3.23 18.08 2.83
N ILE A 261 -3.06 19.18 3.56
CA ILE A 261 -1.90 19.44 4.42
C ILE A 261 -1.96 18.62 5.72
N HIS A 262 -3.14 18.54 6.35
CA HIS A 262 -3.41 17.81 7.59
C HIS A 262 -4.23 16.56 7.31
N PRO A 263 -3.60 15.44 6.97
CA PRO A 263 -4.28 14.24 6.50
C PRO A 263 -5.20 13.66 7.56
N ARG A 264 -6.37 13.22 7.13
CA ARG A 264 -7.37 12.56 7.96
C ARG A 264 -7.75 11.19 7.39
N PRO A 265 -8.43 10.33 8.13
CA PRO A 265 -9.05 9.13 7.57
C PRO A 265 -9.78 9.44 6.25
N HIS A 266 -9.80 8.48 5.32
CA HIS A 266 -10.29 8.66 3.94
C HIS A 266 -9.49 9.66 3.08
N ARG A 267 -8.20 9.80 3.38
CA ARG A 267 -7.30 10.68 2.63
C ARG A 267 -7.42 10.52 1.11
N LEU A 268 -7.49 9.27 0.60
CA LEU A 268 -7.64 9.01 -0.83
C LEU A 268 -8.84 9.75 -1.43
N LEU A 269 -9.98 9.81 -0.74
CA LEU A 269 -11.17 10.51 -1.23
C LEU A 269 -10.94 12.03 -1.31
N THR A 270 -10.19 12.59 -0.37
CA THR A 270 -9.81 14.02 -0.40
C THR A 270 -8.89 14.33 -1.60
N LEU A 271 -7.92 13.44 -1.88
CA LEU A 271 -7.02 13.57 -3.04
C LEU A 271 -7.80 13.48 -4.37
N LEU A 272 -8.75 12.55 -4.48
CA LEU A 272 -9.58 12.40 -5.67
C LEU A 272 -10.50 13.60 -5.89
N GLU A 273 -11.08 14.19 -4.83
CA GLU A 273 -11.89 15.40 -4.92
C GLU A 273 -11.05 16.60 -5.39
N ALA A 274 -9.84 16.77 -4.87
CA ALA A 274 -8.95 17.85 -5.32
C ALA A 274 -8.61 17.72 -6.82
N LEU A 275 -8.30 16.50 -7.29
CA LEU A 275 -8.08 16.23 -8.72
C LEU A 275 -9.34 16.53 -9.55
N ALA A 276 -10.53 16.17 -9.06
CA ALA A 276 -11.81 16.43 -9.74
C ALA A 276 -12.10 17.93 -9.85
N ARG A 277 -11.67 18.75 -8.88
CA ARG A 277 -11.74 20.22 -8.92
C ARG A 277 -10.68 20.87 -9.80
N GLY A 278 -9.72 20.11 -10.33
CA GLY A 278 -8.72 20.60 -11.27
C GLY A 278 -7.38 20.99 -10.65
N TYR A 279 -7.12 20.64 -9.39
CA TYR A 279 -5.77 20.77 -8.82
C TYR A 279 -4.78 20.01 -9.71
N SER A 280 -3.65 20.61 -9.98
CA SER A 280 -2.56 19.99 -10.73
C SER A 280 -1.79 18.98 -9.88
N SER A 281 -1.14 18.04 -10.53
CA SER A 281 -0.25 17.08 -9.84
C SER A 281 0.87 17.78 -9.08
N ASP A 282 1.40 18.90 -9.60
CA ASP A 282 2.46 19.67 -8.96
C ASP A 282 1.98 20.36 -7.67
N GLU A 283 0.81 21.02 -7.70
CA GLU A 283 0.19 21.63 -6.51
C GLU A 283 -0.07 20.60 -5.43
N LEU A 284 -0.63 19.45 -5.80
CA LEU A 284 -0.88 18.37 -4.85
C LEU A 284 0.40 17.78 -4.26
N THR A 285 1.46 17.66 -5.07
CA THR A 285 2.77 17.21 -4.58
C THR A 285 3.37 18.22 -3.60
N GLU A 286 3.24 19.52 -3.87
CA GLU A 286 3.71 20.57 -2.97
C GLU A 286 2.99 20.56 -1.62
N LEU A 287 1.66 20.45 -1.64
CA LEU A 287 0.82 20.44 -0.43
C LEU A 287 1.00 19.16 0.41
N THR A 288 1.13 18.01 -0.23
CA THR A 288 1.03 16.71 0.45
C THR A 288 2.36 16.00 0.63
N LYS A 289 3.37 16.36 -0.17
CA LYS A 289 4.67 15.67 -0.31
C LYS A 289 4.55 14.23 -0.84
N ILE A 290 3.39 13.86 -1.38
CA ILE A 290 3.21 12.61 -2.13
C ILE A 290 3.86 12.78 -3.51
N ASP A 291 4.51 11.71 -4.01
CA ASP A 291 5.17 11.73 -5.31
C ASP A 291 4.17 12.04 -6.45
N ARG A 292 4.58 12.92 -7.35
CA ARG A 292 3.80 13.36 -8.51
C ARG A 292 3.28 12.18 -9.35
N TYR A 293 4.05 11.11 -9.48
CA TYR A 293 3.65 9.92 -10.22
C TYR A 293 2.26 9.41 -9.81
N TYR A 294 1.97 9.37 -8.52
CA TYR A 294 0.70 8.89 -8.01
C TYR A 294 -0.45 9.82 -8.40
N PHE A 295 -0.24 11.12 -8.39
CA PHE A 295 -1.25 12.07 -8.84
C PHE A 295 -1.51 11.99 -10.34
N ASP A 296 -0.47 11.79 -11.15
CA ASP A 296 -0.62 11.58 -12.59
C ASP A 296 -1.43 10.29 -12.89
N GLN A 297 -1.25 9.23 -12.11
CA GLN A 297 -2.05 8.02 -12.24
C GLN A 297 -3.50 8.22 -11.76
N LEU A 298 -3.71 8.83 -10.59
CA LEU A 298 -5.05 9.11 -10.06
C LEU A 298 -5.83 10.06 -10.98
N LYS A 299 -5.17 11.05 -11.57
CA LYS A 299 -5.76 11.96 -12.55
C LYS A 299 -6.30 11.24 -13.77
N ARG A 300 -5.57 10.26 -14.29
CA ARG A 300 -6.07 9.40 -15.37
C ARG A 300 -7.39 8.71 -14.99
N GLY A 301 -7.50 8.25 -13.74
CA GLY A 301 -8.73 7.65 -13.21
C GLY A 301 -9.88 8.66 -13.13
N THR A 302 -9.65 9.86 -12.61
CA THR A 302 -10.69 10.92 -12.53
C THR A 302 -11.10 11.41 -13.91
N ASP A 303 -10.16 11.57 -14.84
CA ASP A 303 -10.44 11.91 -16.24
C ASP A 303 -11.25 10.82 -16.96
N LEU A 304 -10.99 9.56 -16.67
CA LEU A 304 -11.77 8.43 -17.19
C LEU A 304 -13.22 8.48 -16.69
N VAL A 305 -13.43 8.70 -15.39
CA VAL A 305 -14.78 8.83 -14.81
C VAL A 305 -15.52 10.03 -15.41
N ARG A 306 -14.85 11.16 -15.62
CA ARG A 306 -15.45 12.33 -16.29
C ARG A 306 -15.90 11.98 -17.72
N ARG A 307 -15.01 11.36 -18.54
CA ARG A 307 -15.34 10.91 -19.90
C ARG A 307 -16.47 9.86 -19.92
N LEU A 308 -16.51 8.99 -18.92
CA LEU A 308 -17.57 8.00 -18.75
C LEU A 308 -18.94 8.70 -18.56
N ASN A 309 -19.00 9.73 -17.74
CA ASN A 309 -20.21 10.54 -17.52
C ASN A 309 -20.66 11.30 -18.78
N GLU A 310 -19.71 11.80 -19.57
CA GLU A 310 -19.99 12.55 -20.80
C GLU A 310 -20.41 11.67 -21.97
N ASN A 311 -20.06 10.36 -21.95
CA ASN A 311 -20.25 9.44 -23.09
C ASN A 311 -21.09 8.23 -22.66
N GLN A 312 -22.29 8.46 -22.16
CA GLN A 312 -23.18 7.38 -21.72
C GLN A 312 -23.52 6.40 -22.85
N GLY A 313 -23.40 5.11 -22.57
CA GLY A 313 -23.70 4.06 -23.53
C GLY A 313 -22.62 3.80 -24.60
N SER A 314 -21.52 4.54 -24.61
CA SER A 314 -20.40 4.30 -25.54
C SER A 314 -19.65 3.02 -25.19
N LEU A 315 -19.54 2.13 -26.17
CA LEU A 315 -18.81 0.86 -26.00
C LEU A 315 -17.31 1.04 -25.83
N ASP A 316 -16.72 2.04 -26.47
CA ASP A 316 -15.28 2.30 -26.38
C ASP A 316 -14.92 2.76 -24.96
N ILE A 317 -15.72 3.67 -24.37
CA ILE A 317 -15.50 4.11 -22.99
C ILE A 317 -15.81 2.98 -21.98
N LEU A 318 -16.79 2.11 -22.29
CA LEU A 318 -17.07 0.91 -21.48
C LEU A 318 -15.86 -0.04 -21.47
N ARG A 319 -15.27 -0.34 -22.62
CA ARG A 319 -14.06 -1.16 -22.73
C ARG A 319 -12.91 -0.55 -21.94
N GLU A 320 -12.66 0.75 -22.12
CA GLU A 320 -11.62 1.47 -21.39
C GLU A 320 -11.86 1.45 -19.87
N ALA A 321 -13.08 1.69 -19.43
CA ALA A 321 -13.46 1.68 -18.02
C ALA A 321 -13.24 0.27 -17.41
N LYS A 322 -13.63 -0.78 -18.12
CA LYS A 322 -13.38 -2.16 -17.68
C LYS A 322 -11.90 -2.51 -17.68
N TYR A 323 -11.16 -2.07 -18.68
CA TYR A 323 -9.70 -2.26 -18.76
C TYR A 323 -8.98 -1.66 -17.55
N TRP A 324 -9.42 -0.50 -17.08
CA TRP A 324 -8.83 0.16 -15.89
C TRP A 324 -9.45 -0.29 -14.55
N GLY A 325 -10.35 -1.27 -14.58
CA GLY A 325 -10.83 -1.95 -13.36
C GLY A 325 -12.08 -1.36 -12.73
N LEU A 326 -12.81 -0.41 -13.38
CA LEU A 326 -14.09 0.06 -12.87
C LEU A 326 -15.10 -1.08 -12.80
N SER A 327 -15.82 -1.16 -11.67
CA SER A 327 -16.88 -2.15 -11.48
C SER A 327 -18.13 -1.82 -12.30
N ASP A 328 -19.01 -2.82 -12.50
CA ASP A 328 -20.29 -2.57 -13.16
C ASP A 328 -21.15 -1.59 -12.33
N ASP A 329 -21.06 -1.62 -11.00
CA ASP A 329 -21.76 -0.67 -10.11
C ASP A 329 -21.28 0.77 -10.31
N GLN A 330 -19.97 1.00 -10.41
CA GLN A 330 -19.40 2.33 -10.64
C GLN A 330 -19.82 2.90 -12.01
N ILE A 331 -19.80 2.05 -13.06
CA ILE A 331 -20.25 2.45 -14.40
C ILE A 331 -21.75 2.72 -14.41
N ALA A 332 -22.54 1.87 -13.76
CA ALA A 332 -23.98 2.01 -13.64
C ALA A 332 -24.37 3.33 -12.93
N GLN A 333 -23.64 3.67 -11.87
CA GLN A 333 -23.83 4.95 -11.17
C GLN A 333 -23.52 6.14 -12.09
N SER A 334 -22.44 6.10 -12.85
CA SER A 334 -22.06 7.14 -13.81
C SER A 334 -23.08 7.30 -14.94
N TRP A 335 -23.67 6.21 -15.41
CA TRP A 335 -24.62 6.23 -16.51
C TRP A 335 -26.08 6.31 -16.07
N ALA A 336 -26.37 6.36 -14.77
CA ALA A 336 -27.71 6.33 -14.20
C ALA A 336 -28.57 5.14 -14.70
N ILE A 337 -27.97 3.97 -14.83
CA ILE A 337 -28.60 2.70 -15.24
C ILE A 337 -28.38 1.64 -14.15
N SER A 338 -28.99 0.44 -14.32
CA SER A 338 -28.75 -0.65 -13.40
C SER A 338 -27.40 -1.35 -13.67
N PRO A 339 -26.73 -1.92 -12.65
CA PRO A 339 -25.53 -2.76 -12.84
C PRO A 339 -25.79 -3.94 -13.79
N GLN A 340 -27.01 -4.52 -13.76
CA GLN A 340 -27.40 -5.59 -14.68
C GLN A 340 -27.35 -5.12 -16.12
N LYS A 341 -27.79 -3.89 -16.42
CA LYS A 341 -27.73 -3.34 -17.79
C LYS A 341 -26.29 -3.18 -18.28
N VAL A 342 -25.36 -2.83 -17.40
CA VAL A 342 -23.92 -2.79 -17.72
C VAL A 342 -23.39 -4.20 -18.01
N ALA A 343 -23.79 -5.18 -17.21
CA ALA A 343 -23.42 -6.59 -17.43
C ALA A 343 -23.96 -7.11 -18.77
N ASP A 344 -25.22 -6.81 -19.10
CA ASP A 344 -25.82 -7.19 -20.38
C ASP A 344 -25.05 -6.58 -21.56
N LEU A 345 -24.72 -5.28 -21.50
CA LEU A 345 -23.90 -4.59 -22.51
C LEU A 345 -22.52 -5.22 -22.68
N ARG A 346 -21.88 -5.68 -21.60
CA ARG A 346 -20.60 -6.40 -21.68
C ARG A 346 -20.75 -7.73 -22.41
N GLU A 347 -21.74 -8.54 -22.02
CA GLU A 347 -21.97 -9.86 -22.64
C GLU A 347 -22.33 -9.72 -24.13
N GLU A 348 -23.24 -8.80 -24.49
CA GLU A 348 -23.61 -8.50 -25.88
C GLU A 348 -22.40 -8.12 -26.75
N ASN A 349 -21.36 -7.51 -26.14
CA ASN A 349 -20.16 -7.03 -26.84
C ASN A 349 -18.91 -7.88 -26.58
N GLN A 350 -19.09 -9.09 -26.06
CA GLN A 350 -18.01 -10.06 -25.80
C GLN A 350 -16.89 -9.51 -24.91
N LEU A 351 -17.24 -8.59 -24.00
CA LEU A 351 -16.31 -8.03 -23.01
C LEU A 351 -16.35 -8.89 -21.76
N HIS A 352 -15.63 -10.00 -21.79
CA HIS A 352 -15.61 -10.98 -20.71
C HIS A 352 -14.50 -10.70 -19.70
N ARG A 353 -14.80 -11.07 -18.46
CA ARG A 353 -13.81 -11.07 -17.39
C ARG A 353 -12.87 -12.26 -17.55
N VAL A 354 -11.57 -12.02 -17.43
CA VAL A 354 -10.54 -13.05 -17.38
C VAL A 354 -9.87 -13.05 -16.01
N TYR A 355 -9.20 -14.13 -15.69
CA TYR A 355 -8.48 -14.30 -14.41
C TYR A 355 -7.01 -14.55 -14.68
N LYS A 356 -6.16 -13.82 -13.96
CA LYS A 356 -4.72 -13.94 -13.99
C LYS A 356 -4.23 -14.55 -12.68
N GLU A 357 -3.25 -15.42 -12.74
CA GLU A 357 -2.65 -16.06 -11.56
C GLU A 357 -1.82 -15.07 -10.75
N VAL A 358 -1.83 -15.25 -9.43
CA VAL A 358 -0.96 -14.54 -8.50
C VAL A 358 0.14 -15.53 -8.10
N ASP A 359 1.13 -15.69 -8.96
CA ASP A 359 2.27 -16.57 -8.76
C ASP A 359 3.54 -15.79 -8.39
N PRO A 360 4.53 -16.39 -7.74
CA PRO A 360 5.77 -15.71 -7.36
C PRO A 360 6.82 -15.66 -8.47
N SER A 361 6.56 -16.20 -9.65
CA SER A 361 7.53 -16.34 -10.74
C SER A 361 7.20 -15.55 -12.00
N ALA A 362 6.13 -14.74 -11.98
CA ALA A 362 5.67 -13.95 -13.13
C ALA A 362 5.45 -14.81 -14.41
N GLY A 363 4.93 -16.03 -14.22
CA GLY A 363 4.65 -16.96 -15.33
C GLY A 363 5.88 -17.67 -15.91
N GLU A 364 7.08 -17.50 -15.33
CA GLU A 364 8.29 -18.18 -15.82
C GLU A 364 8.26 -19.70 -15.62
N PHE A 365 7.46 -20.16 -14.69
CA PHE A 365 7.38 -21.56 -14.31
C PHE A 365 5.93 -22.03 -14.31
N ASP A 366 5.72 -23.28 -14.65
CA ASP A 366 4.40 -23.93 -14.65
C ASP A 366 3.94 -24.17 -13.20
N GLU A 367 3.45 -23.13 -12.60
CA GLU A 367 2.93 -23.10 -11.21
C GLU A 367 1.44 -22.77 -11.28
N HIS A 368 0.66 -23.37 -10.39
CA HIS A 368 -0.79 -23.17 -10.34
C HIS A 368 -1.21 -22.72 -8.92
N PRO A 369 -0.85 -21.48 -8.51
CA PRO A 369 -1.27 -20.96 -7.22
C PRO A 369 -2.79 -20.85 -7.18
N HIS A 370 -3.37 -21.02 -5.97
CA HIS A 370 -4.82 -20.96 -5.77
C HIS A 370 -5.36 -19.53 -5.66
N ARG A 371 -4.61 -18.53 -6.11
CA ARG A 371 -5.01 -17.13 -6.02
C ARG A 371 -5.00 -16.50 -7.40
N PHE A 372 -6.09 -15.83 -7.71
CA PHE A 372 -6.30 -15.14 -8.97
C PHE A 372 -6.75 -13.70 -8.71
N TYR A 373 -6.46 -12.82 -9.66
CA TYR A 373 -7.13 -11.53 -9.76
C TYR A 373 -7.89 -11.43 -11.09
N ALA A 374 -9.06 -10.78 -11.03
CA ALA A 374 -9.90 -10.60 -12.21
C ALA A 374 -9.49 -9.33 -12.98
N THR A 375 -9.47 -9.40 -14.29
CA THR A 375 -9.19 -8.26 -15.16
C THR A 375 -9.99 -8.37 -16.47
N PHE A 376 -9.83 -7.40 -17.38
CA PHE A 376 -10.44 -7.40 -18.70
C PHE A 376 -9.35 -7.31 -19.77
N GLU A 377 -8.86 -8.48 -20.15
CA GLU A 377 -7.82 -8.70 -21.16
C GLU A 377 -8.24 -9.82 -22.12
N THR A 378 -7.32 -10.23 -22.97
CA THR A 378 -7.55 -11.29 -23.96
C THR A 378 -7.21 -12.68 -23.44
N GLU A 379 -6.26 -12.79 -22.53
CA GLU A 379 -5.74 -14.06 -22.03
C GLU A 379 -6.31 -14.40 -20.65
N ASN A 380 -6.83 -15.61 -20.52
CA ASN A 380 -7.33 -16.17 -19.26
C ASN A 380 -6.42 -17.30 -18.78
N GLU A 381 -5.84 -17.16 -17.61
CA GLU A 381 -4.94 -18.15 -16.99
C GLU A 381 -5.70 -19.13 -16.08
N SER A 382 -6.98 -18.87 -15.78
CA SER A 382 -7.78 -19.83 -15.06
C SER A 382 -8.22 -20.95 -16.00
N ASP A 383 -7.82 -22.20 -15.70
CA ASP A 383 -8.32 -23.41 -16.37
C ASP A 383 -9.81 -23.62 -16.02
N ALA A 384 -10.69 -22.85 -16.66
CA ALA A 384 -12.13 -23.00 -16.48
C ALA A 384 -12.65 -24.37 -16.99
N THR A 385 -11.82 -25.11 -17.73
CA THR A 385 -12.12 -26.45 -18.28
C THR A 385 -11.65 -27.59 -17.39
N ALA A 386 -10.76 -27.35 -16.45
CA ALA A 386 -10.41 -28.33 -15.43
C ALA A 386 -11.53 -28.34 -14.36
N GLY A 387 -12.39 -29.35 -14.38
CA GLY A 387 -13.37 -29.58 -13.33
C GLY A 387 -12.72 -29.61 -11.93
N PRO A 388 -13.50 -29.59 -10.85
CA PRO A 388 -12.98 -29.49 -9.49
C PRO A 388 -11.88 -30.54 -9.30
N ARG A 389 -10.63 -30.07 -9.18
CA ARG A 389 -9.50 -30.95 -8.82
C ARG A 389 -9.71 -31.34 -7.38
N ALA A 390 -9.85 -32.64 -7.13
CA ALA A 390 -10.11 -33.28 -5.85
C ALA A 390 -8.96 -33.04 -4.85
#